data_7d7ba2d39271494ad41d6f21c01a7afb
#
_entry.id   7d7ba2d39271494ad41d6f21c01a7afb
#
_cell.length_a   1.000
_cell.length_b   1.000
_cell.length_c   1.000
_cell.angle_alpha   90.00
_cell.angle_beta   90.00
_cell.angle_gamma   90.00
#
_symmetry.space_group_name_H-M   'P 1'
#
loop_
_entity.id
_entity.type
_entity.pdbx_description
1 polymer ?
#
loop_
_entity_poly.entity_id
_entity_poly.type
_entity_poly.pdbx_seq_one_letter_code
_entity_poly.pdbx_strand_id
1 'polypeptide(L)'
;QFMVGIPNTILEAARIDGSGEQRIFWSIVMPSVKPAWMTLIIFCIQNLWGATGGNYIYNEELKTLPYALSQVMSAGLVRAGASAAITTLMMIVPMCVFVVTQSNIMETMMSSGIKE
;
A
#
# COMPACT_ATOMS: atom_id res chain seq x y z
N GLN A 1 -5.13 -5.77 -14.92
CA GLN A 1 -6.14 -5.00 -15.70
C GLN A 1 -5.62 -3.62 -16.11
N PHE A 2 -4.98 -2.85 -15.24
CA PHE A 2 -4.46 -1.51 -15.60
C PHE A 2 -3.43 -1.52 -16.73
N MET A 3 -2.56 -2.52 -16.79
CA MET A 3 -1.57 -2.64 -17.88
C MET A 3 -2.21 -2.95 -19.23
N VAL A 4 -3.35 -3.64 -19.25
CA VAL A 4 -4.09 -3.95 -20.48
C VAL A 4 -4.73 -2.70 -21.10
N GLY A 5 -4.95 -1.66 -20.32
CA GLY A 5 -5.47 -0.38 -20.78
C GLY A 5 -4.45 0.51 -21.50
N ILE A 6 -3.18 0.12 -21.57
CA ILE A 6 -2.16 0.89 -22.30
C ILE A 6 -2.32 0.62 -23.79
N PRO A 7 -2.51 1.67 -24.63
CA PRO A 7 -2.64 1.47 -26.09
C PRO A 7 -1.39 0.83 -26.69
N ASN A 8 -1.58 -0.25 -27.45
CA ASN A 8 -0.48 -0.92 -28.13
C ASN A 8 0.28 -0.01 -29.10
N THR A 9 -0.39 0.98 -29.67
CA THR A 9 0.20 1.97 -30.57
C THR A 9 1.36 2.74 -29.94
N ILE A 10 1.29 3.04 -28.64
CA ILE A 10 2.37 3.74 -27.91
C ILE A 10 3.57 2.80 -27.75
N LEU A 11 3.32 1.53 -27.45
CA LEU A 11 4.38 0.53 -27.29
C LEU A 11 5.07 0.20 -28.62
N GLU A 12 4.29 0.12 -29.70
CA GLU A 12 4.81 -0.10 -31.05
C GLU A 12 5.65 1.09 -31.55
N ALA A 13 5.17 2.32 -31.33
CA ALA A 13 5.93 3.51 -31.66
C ALA A 13 7.30 3.54 -30.93
N ALA A 14 7.31 3.23 -29.65
CA ALA A 14 8.55 3.18 -28.87
C ALA A 14 9.51 2.09 -29.34
N ARG A 15 8.99 0.95 -29.86
CA ARG A 15 9.82 -0.10 -30.47
C ARG A 15 10.41 0.34 -31.82
N ILE A 16 9.63 1.06 -32.62
CA ILE A 16 10.10 1.62 -33.90
C ILE A 16 11.23 2.63 -33.65
N ASP A 17 11.13 3.42 -32.56
CA ASP A 17 12.17 4.36 -32.12
C ASP A 17 13.41 3.66 -31.53
N GLY A 18 13.47 2.32 -31.58
CA GLY A 18 14.62 1.53 -31.12
C GLY A 18 14.72 1.37 -29.61
N SER A 19 13.66 1.68 -28.85
CA SER A 19 13.65 1.48 -27.41
C SER A 19 13.57 0.02 -27.04
N GLY A 20 14.48 -0.47 -26.21
CA GLY A 20 14.43 -1.82 -25.67
C GLY A 20 13.25 -2.01 -24.68
N GLU A 21 12.77 -3.27 -24.53
CA GLU A 21 11.62 -3.61 -23.68
C GLU A 21 11.76 -3.10 -22.23
N GLN A 22 12.95 -3.13 -21.65
CA GLN A 22 13.19 -2.61 -20.30
C GLN A 22 12.98 -1.10 -20.23
N ARG A 23 13.40 -0.36 -21.24
CA ARG A 23 13.20 1.09 -21.30
C ARG A 23 11.72 1.44 -21.47
N ILE A 24 11.01 0.71 -22.32
CA ILE A 24 9.56 0.84 -22.51
C ILE A 24 8.85 0.59 -21.18
N PHE A 25 9.19 -0.49 -20.47
CA PHE A 25 8.60 -0.82 -19.19
C PHE A 25 8.77 0.28 -18.15
N TRP A 26 10.00 0.75 -17.92
CA TRP A 26 10.28 1.73 -16.87
C TRP A 26 9.87 3.16 -17.23
N SER A 27 9.96 3.55 -18.51
CA SER A 27 9.71 4.93 -18.94
C SER A 27 8.28 5.18 -19.40
N ILE A 28 7.55 4.16 -19.86
CA ILE A 28 6.19 4.30 -20.40
C ILE A 28 5.18 3.56 -19.53
N VAL A 29 5.39 2.25 -19.31
CA VAL A 29 4.39 1.40 -18.64
C VAL A 29 4.27 1.76 -17.16
N MET A 30 5.38 1.80 -16.42
CA MET A 30 5.35 2.04 -14.96
C MET A 30 4.77 3.40 -14.57
N PRO A 31 5.09 4.51 -15.23
CA PRO A 31 4.43 5.78 -14.95
C PRO A 31 2.93 5.78 -15.30
N SER A 32 2.55 5.11 -16.39
CA SER A 32 1.15 5.05 -16.84
C SER A 32 0.24 4.29 -15.87
N VAL A 33 0.78 3.29 -15.16
CA VAL A 33 0.04 2.50 -14.16
C VAL A 33 0.28 2.96 -12.72
N LYS A 34 0.78 4.19 -12.52
CA LYS A 34 1.06 4.76 -11.20
C LYS A 34 -0.09 4.61 -10.20
N PRO A 35 -1.38 4.85 -10.53
CA PRO A 35 -2.47 4.67 -9.59
C PRO A 35 -2.61 3.24 -9.09
N ALA A 36 -2.38 2.26 -9.97
CA ALA A 36 -2.52 0.85 -9.64
C ALA A 36 -1.48 0.37 -8.62
N TRP A 37 -0.19 0.66 -8.86
CA TRP A 37 0.84 0.22 -7.91
C TRP A 37 0.80 1.02 -6.60
N MET A 38 0.35 2.29 -6.61
CA MET A 38 0.09 3.02 -5.36
C MET A 38 -1.00 2.35 -4.53
N THR A 39 -2.10 1.92 -5.16
CA THR A 39 -3.16 1.15 -4.48
C THR A 39 -2.62 -0.16 -3.90
N LEU A 40 -1.78 -0.89 -4.64
CA LEU A 40 -1.15 -2.11 -4.15
C LEU A 40 -0.25 -1.84 -2.93
N ILE A 41 0.53 -0.75 -2.95
CA ILE A 41 1.36 -0.35 -1.80
C ILE A 41 0.50 -0.12 -0.56
N ILE A 42 -0.65 0.57 -0.70
CA ILE A 42 -1.55 0.80 0.43
C ILE A 42 -2.06 -0.54 0.99
N PHE A 43 -2.51 -1.45 0.14
CA PHE A 43 -2.95 -2.77 0.59
C PHE A 43 -1.82 -3.56 1.24
N CYS A 44 -0.61 -3.50 0.73
CA CYS A 44 0.55 -4.13 1.35
C CYS A 44 0.82 -3.56 2.75
N ILE A 45 0.80 -2.23 2.89
CA ILE A 45 1.01 -1.57 4.19
C ILE A 45 -0.10 -1.98 5.17
N GLN A 46 -1.36 -1.97 4.76
CA GLN A 46 -2.48 -2.36 5.63
C GLN A 46 -2.36 -3.82 6.08
N ASN A 47 -2.03 -4.73 5.17
CA ASN A 47 -1.85 -6.15 5.50
C ASN A 47 -0.66 -6.38 6.44
N LEU A 48 0.48 -5.74 6.17
CA LEU A 48 1.67 -5.85 7.02
C LEU A 48 1.45 -5.21 8.38
N TRP A 49 0.75 -4.08 8.44
CA TRP A 49 0.44 -3.39 9.70
C TRP A 49 -0.46 -4.21 10.61
N GLY A 50 -1.43 -4.94 10.03
CA GLY A 50 -2.35 -5.82 10.78
C GLY A 50 -1.77 -7.20 11.09
N ALA A 51 -0.60 -7.55 10.56
CA ALA A 51 -0.03 -8.88 10.72
C ALA A 51 0.43 -9.14 12.17
N THR A 52 -0.14 -10.14 12.81
CA THR A 52 0.21 -10.55 14.18
C THR A 52 1.57 -11.26 14.29
N GLY A 53 2.22 -11.51 13.16
CA GLY A 53 3.44 -12.30 13.10
C GLY A 53 3.16 -13.80 13.08
N GLY A 54 4.17 -14.59 12.73
CA GLY A 54 4.07 -16.05 12.71
C GLY A 54 4.47 -16.67 14.04
N ASN A 55 4.14 -17.94 14.22
CA ASN A 55 4.52 -18.75 15.39
C ASN A 55 6.02 -18.99 15.52
N TYR A 56 6.83 -18.43 14.61
CA TYR A 56 8.27 -18.59 14.56
C TYR A 56 9.04 -17.51 15.32
N ILE A 57 8.36 -16.47 15.83
CA ILE A 57 9.00 -15.39 16.58
C ILE A 57 8.92 -15.74 18.07
N TYR A 58 10.02 -16.25 18.61
CA TYR A 58 10.11 -16.69 20.00
C TYR A 58 10.56 -15.58 20.96
N ASN A 59 11.25 -14.56 20.44
CA ASN A 59 11.73 -13.44 21.25
C ASN A 59 10.62 -12.39 21.42
N GLU A 60 10.33 -12.03 22.68
CA GLU A 60 9.30 -11.02 23.02
C GLU A 60 9.58 -9.66 22.39
N GLU A 61 10.85 -9.25 22.28
CA GLU A 61 11.24 -7.96 21.70
C GLU A 61 11.01 -7.85 20.19
N LEU A 62 10.90 -8.99 19.50
CA LEU A 62 10.70 -9.05 18.06
C LEU A 62 9.23 -9.23 17.66
N LYS A 63 8.33 -9.37 18.65
CA LYS A 63 6.90 -9.52 18.38
C LYS A 63 6.30 -8.23 17.82
N THR A 64 5.38 -8.40 16.88
CA THR A 64 4.69 -7.27 16.25
C THR A 64 3.75 -6.57 17.23
N LEU A 65 3.50 -5.29 17.00
CA LEU A 65 2.58 -4.50 17.82
C LEU A 65 1.15 -5.08 17.88
N PRO A 66 0.55 -5.59 16.76
CA PRO A 66 -0.73 -6.29 16.82
C PRO A 66 -0.72 -7.53 17.70
N TYR A 67 0.39 -8.26 17.74
CA TYR A 67 0.53 -9.40 18.64
C TYR A 67 0.54 -8.97 20.11
N ALA A 68 1.32 -7.93 20.44
CA ALA A 68 1.34 -7.37 21.79
C ALA A 68 -0.05 -6.89 22.23
N LEU A 69 -0.81 -6.24 21.32
CA LEU A 69 -2.19 -5.85 21.58
C LEU A 69 -3.07 -7.07 21.88
N SER A 70 -2.97 -8.14 21.11
CA SER A 70 -3.75 -9.37 21.33
C SER A 70 -3.47 -9.99 22.72
N GLN A 71 -2.22 -9.94 23.19
CA GLN A 71 -1.85 -10.39 24.52
C GLN A 71 -2.46 -9.51 25.63
N VAL A 72 -2.45 -8.18 25.44
CA VAL A 72 -3.08 -7.25 26.40
C VAL A 72 -4.59 -7.47 26.44
N MET A 73 -5.22 -7.69 25.29
CA MET A 73 -6.67 -7.95 25.22
C MET A 73 -7.04 -9.29 25.86
N SER A 74 -6.21 -10.33 25.77
CA SER A 74 -6.45 -11.61 26.41
C SER A 74 -6.48 -11.56 27.94
N ALA A 75 -5.89 -10.52 28.54
CA ALA A 75 -5.92 -10.26 29.98
C ALA A 75 -7.27 -9.71 30.48
N GLY A 76 -8.24 -9.53 29.61
CA GLY A 76 -9.62 -9.16 29.91
C GLY A 76 -9.80 -7.71 30.38
N LEU A 77 -10.93 -7.46 31.06
CA LEU A 77 -11.36 -6.11 31.48
C LEU A 77 -10.38 -5.37 32.39
N VAL A 78 -9.49 -6.08 33.09
CA VAL A 78 -8.49 -5.49 33.98
C VAL A 78 -7.53 -4.54 33.24
N ARG A 79 -7.32 -4.77 31.95
CA ARG A 79 -6.43 -3.95 31.11
C ARG A 79 -7.16 -3.20 29.98
N ALA A 80 -8.47 -2.97 30.13
CA ALA A 80 -9.27 -2.31 29.10
C ALA A 80 -8.74 -0.91 28.73
N GLY A 81 -8.27 -0.13 29.70
CA GLY A 81 -7.67 1.18 29.43
C GLY A 81 -6.38 1.10 28.63
N ALA A 82 -5.49 0.14 28.93
CA ALA A 82 -4.26 -0.06 28.19
C ALA A 82 -4.53 -0.55 26.75
N SER A 83 -5.48 -1.47 26.58
CA SER A 83 -5.86 -1.95 25.25
C SER A 83 -6.47 -0.83 24.40
N ALA A 84 -7.31 0.03 24.97
CA ALA A 84 -7.87 1.18 24.27
C ALA A 84 -6.78 2.17 23.82
N ALA A 85 -5.81 2.48 24.69
CA ALA A 85 -4.70 3.35 24.35
C ALA A 85 -3.85 2.78 23.19
N ILE A 86 -3.49 1.50 23.25
CA ILE A 86 -2.71 0.84 22.20
C ILE A 86 -3.49 0.81 20.88
N THR A 87 -4.78 0.48 20.91
CA THR A 87 -5.64 0.46 19.72
C THR A 87 -5.71 1.84 19.06
N THR A 88 -5.83 2.90 19.86
CA THR A 88 -5.83 4.28 19.37
C THR A 88 -4.50 4.62 18.67
N LEU A 89 -3.37 4.26 19.28
CA LEU A 89 -2.05 4.46 18.67
C LEU A 89 -1.89 3.68 17.36
N MET A 90 -2.37 2.43 17.32
CA MET A 90 -2.33 1.61 16.11
C MET A 90 -3.18 2.18 14.97
N MET A 91 -4.24 2.92 15.28
CA MET A 91 -5.11 3.52 14.27
C MET A 91 -4.48 4.75 13.60
N ILE A 92 -3.53 5.44 14.27
CA ILE A 92 -2.87 6.63 13.74
C ILE A 92 -2.09 6.33 12.45
N VAL A 93 -1.35 5.23 12.42
CA VAL A 93 -0.48 4.92 11.26
C VAL A 93 -1.27 4.66 9.98
N PRO A 94 -2.30 3.78 9.93
CA PRO A 94 -3.13 3.61 8.74
C PRO A 94 -3.83 4.91 8.33
N MET A 95 -4.26 5.73 9.31
CA MET A 95 -4.90 7.01 9.04
C MET A 95 -3.94 8.00 8.36
N CYS A 96 -2.70 8.11 8.85
CA CYS A 96 -1.68 8.94 8.22
C CYS A 96 -1.34 8.46 6.80
N VAL A 97 -1.19 7.15 6.62
CA VAL A 97 -0.95 6.55 5.29
C VAL A 97 -2.11 6.87 4.35
N PHE A 98 -3.34 6.74 4.80
CA PHE A 98 -4.53 7.06 4.01
C PHE A 98 -4.54 8.54 3.59
N VAL A 99 -4.34 9.48 4.53
CA VAL A 99 -4.34 10.93 4.26
C VAL A 99 -3.26 11.31 3.24
N VAL A 100 -2.05 10.78 3.39
CA VAL A 100 -0.95 11.05 2.45
C VAL A 100 -1.23 10.48 1.06
N THR A 101 -1.87 9.32 1.00
CA THR A 101 -2.07 8.62 -0.27
C THR A 101 -3.30 9.12 -1.03
N GLN A 102 -4.36 9.54 -0.33
CA GLN A 102 -5.57 10.04 -1.00
C GLN A 102 -5.29 11.30 -1.84
N SER A 103 -4.41 12.19 -1.40
CA SER A 103 -4.03 13.38 -2.17
C SER A 103 -3.37 13.02 -3.50
N ASN A 104 -2.49 12.02 -3.50
CA ASN A 104 -1.83 11.53 -4.71
C ASN A 104 -2.77 10.77 -5.66
N ILE A 105 -3.75 10.04 -5.14
CA ILE A 105 -4.76 9.33 -5.94
C ILE A 105 -5.68 10.33 -6.63
N MET A 106 -6.16 11.35 -5.89
CA MET A 106 -7.05 12.38 -6.44
C MET A 106 -6.38 13.16 -7.57
N GLU A 107 -5.13 13.57 -7.41
CA GLU A 107 -4.37 14.29 -8.42
C GLU A 107 -4.17 13.45 -9.70
N THR A 108 -3.97 12.15 -9.55
CA THR A 108 -3.79 11.24 -10.68
C THR A 108 -5.11 10.94 -11.41
N MET A 109 -6.23 10.84 -10.67
CA MET A 109 -7.56 10.64 -11.26
C MET A 109 -8.04 11.89 -12.00
N MET A 110 -7.76 13.09 -11.48
CA MET A 110 -8.09 14.34 -12.17
C MET A 110 -7.30 14.49 -13.48
N SER A 111 -6.05 14.07 -13.52
CA SER A 111 -5.22 14.13 -14.73
C SER A 111 -5.62 13.11 -15.80
N SER A 112 -6.27 12.02 -15.43
CA SER A 112 -6.76 11.00 -16.37
C SER A 112 -8.21 11.25 -16.83
N GLY A 113 -9.00 12.03 -16.07
CA GLY A 113 -10.39 12.38 -16.39
C GLY A 113 -10.57 13.58 -17.32
N ILE A 114 -9.52 14.29 -17.70
CA ILE A 114 -9.58 15.48 -18.59
C ILE A 114 -9.30 15.11 -20.07
N LYS A 115 -9.44 13.83 -20.42
CA LYS A 115 -9.30 13.35 -21.81
C LYS A 115 -10.63 12.83 -22.36
N GLU A 116 -11.69 13.63 -22.27
CA GLU A 116 -12.85 13.56 -23.17
C GLU A 116 -13.00 14.88 -23.90
#